data_7787c63228705c3cee3744bffceac26f
#
_entry.id   7787c63228705c3cee3744bffceac26f
#
_cell.length_a   1.000
_cell.length_b   1.000
_cell.length_c   1.000
_cell.angle_alpha   90.00
_cell.angle_beta   90.00
_cell.angle_gamma   90.00
#
_symmetry.space_group_name_H-M   'P 1'
#
loop_
_entity.id
_entity.type
_entity.pdbx_description
1 polymer ?
#
loop_
_entity_poly.entity_id
_entity_poly.type
_entity_poly.pdbx_seq_one_letter_code
_entity_poly.pdbx_strand_id
1 'polypeptide(L)'
;MIIVDILKKSIRWQQQNNIEDFLQKTTKKILPQTSLLNFSKKTQNIIQLNIVLLADVQIKKINQQFRQKDKPTNVLSFANLDEKLLQTQNIDKVIGNSNFLALGDILFSYQTIDKEAKQQNKSFQNHLTHLLVHGILHLLGCDHETAEMATIMEEQEIAILNKFNIPNPYL
;
A
#
# COMPACT_ATOMS: atom_id res chain seq x y z
N MET A 1 -6.84 12.45 11.63
CA MET A 1 -5.55 11.89 12.09
C MET A 1 -5.23 10.61 11.30
N ILE A 2 -3.98 10.39 10.89
CA ILE A 2 -3.55 9.16 10.22
C ILE A 2 -2.65 8.37 11.16
N ILE A 3 -3.07 7.13 11.48
CA ILE A 3 -2.36 6.17 12.33
C ILE A 3 -1.80 5.09 11.42
N VAL A 4 -0.50 4.81 11.53
CA VAL A 4 0.18 3.75 10.78
C VAL A 4 0.88 2.84 11.78
N ASP A 5 0.33 1.66 11.97
CA ASP A 5 0.89 0.64 12.84
C ASP A 5 1.85 -0.25 12.04
N ILE A 6 3.09 -0.38 12.52
CA ILE A 6 4.14 -1.11 11.78
C ILE A 6 4.65 -2.25 12.64
N LEU A 7 4.60 -3.47 12.10
CA LEU A 7 5.08 -4.68 12.74
C LEU A 7 6.23 -5.30 11.94
N LYS A 8 7.44 -5.29 12.51
CA LYS A 8 8.62 -5.93 11.92
C LYS A 8 8.76 -7.38 12.38
N LYS A 9 8.55 -8.33 11.48
CA LYS A 9 8.64 -9.78 11.72
C LYS A 9 9.93 -10.41 11.20
N SER A 10 10.79 -9.64 10.51
CA SER A 10 12.05 -10.13 9.93
C SER A 10 13.23 -9.30 10.37
N ILE A 11 14.36 -9.96 10.65
CA ILE A 11 15.62 -9.33 11.05
C ILE A 11 16.14 -8.34 10.00
N ARG A 12 15.90 -8.60 8.70
CA ARG A 12 16.31 -7.70 7.62
C ARG A 12 15.67 -6.33 7.74
N TRP A 13 14.39 -6.27 8.11
CA TRP A 13 13.70 -5.03 8.35
C TRP A 13 14.12 -4.33 9.65
N GLN A 14 14.51 -5.12 10.67
CA GLN A 14 15.02 -4.57 11.91
C GLN A 14 16.36 -3.84 11.72
N GLN A 15 17.17 -4.30 10.75
CA GLN A 15 18.45 -3.69 10.38
C GLN A 15 18.30 -2.44 9.49
N GLN A 16 17.09 -2.13 9.00
CA GLN A 16 16.85 -0.91 8.24
C GLN A 16 16.58 0.25 9.19
N ASN A 17 17.55 1.15 9.30
CA ASN A 17 17.41 2.34 10.11
C ASN A 17 16.26 3.23 9.60
N ASN A 18 15.47 3.75 10.53
CA ASN A 18 14.38 4.71 10.26
C ASN A 18 13.26 4.20 9.33
N ILE A 19 13.15 2.89 9.07
CA ILE A 19 12.14 2.36 8.14
C ILE A 19 10.71 2.66 8.60
N GLU A 20 10.45 2.62 9.90
CA GLU A 20 9.12 2.93 10.44
C GLU A 20 8.76 4.40 10.21
N ASP A 21 9.66 5.31 10.55
CA ASP A 21 9.47 6.75 10.31
C ASP A 21 9.30 7.05 8.81
N PHE A 22 10.09 6.41 7.96
CA PHE A 22 9.95 6.51 6.50
C PHE A 22 8.57 6.07 6.03
N LEU A 23 8.10 4.88 6.41
CA LEU A 23 6.79 4.37 6.01
C LEU A 23 5.65 5.21 6.56
N GLN A 24 5.74 5.66 7.82
CA GLN A 24 4.73 6.53 8.41
C GLN A 24 4.62 7.87 7.68
N LYS A 25 5.75 8.54 7.42
CA LYS A 25 5.78 9.82 6.69
C LYS A 25 5.28 9.66 5.25
N THR A 26 5.71 8.59 4.58
CA THR A 26 5.31 8.31 3.21
C THR A 26 3.80 8.03 3.13
N THR A 27 3.25 7.20 4.00
CA THR A 27 1.81 6.93 4.07
C THR A 27 1.00 8.20 4.32
N LYS A 28 1.42 9.03 5.27
CA LYS A 28 0.77 10.31 5.59
C LYS A 28 0.77 11.28 4.40
N LYS A 29 1.76 11.17 3.52
CA LYS A 29 1.85 11.98 2.29
C LYS A 29 1.02 11.36 1.14
N ILE A 30 0.89 10.03 1.06
CA ILE A 30 0.11 9.34 0.02
C ILE A 30 -1.41 9.51 0.24
N LEU A 31 -1.91 9.20 1.43
CA LEU A 31 -3.36 9.12 1.69
C LEU A 31 -4.14 10.37 1.28
N PRO A 32 -3.66 11.61 1.50
CA PRO A 32 -4.34 12.81 1.03
C PRO A 32 -4.32 12.99 -0.50
N GLN A 33 -3.59 12.17 -1.26
CA GLN A 33 -3.56 12.20 -2.73
C GLN A 33 -4.54 11.20 -3.36
N THR A 34 -5.26 10.44 -2.55
CA THR A 34 -6.23 9.41 -2.96
C THR A 34 -7.66 9.91 -2.82
N SER A 35 -8.62 9.04 -3.09
CA SER A 35 -10.07 9.29 -2.83
C SER A 35 -10.39 9.68 -1.37
N LEU A 36 -9.44 9.47 -0.44
CA LEU A 36 -9.57 9.86 0.97
C LEU A 36 -9.24 11.34 1.26
N LEU A 37 -8.95 12.15 0.25
CA LEU A 37 -8.57 13.56 0.44
C LEU A 37 -9.54 14.33 1.35
N ASN A 38 -10.83 14.25 1.08
CA ASN A 38 -11.84 14.98 1.85
C ASN A 38 -12.02 14.43 3.26
N PHE A 39 -11.97 13.10 3.41
CA PHE A 39 -12.05 12.45 4.72
C PHE A 39 -10.84 12.79 5.58
N SER A 40 -9.64 12.78 5.02
CA SER A 40 -8.38 13.06 5.74
C SER A 40 -8.26 14.51 6.23
N LYS A 41 -8.94 15.47 5.60
CA LYS A 41 -8.93 16.89 5.97
C LYS A 41 -9.76 17.20 7.23
N LYS A 42 -10.74 16.36 7.58
CA LYS A 42 -11.55 16.56 8.79
C LYS A 42 -10.73 16.16 10.02
N THR A 43 -10.49 17.08 10.93
CA THR A 43 -9.60 16.88 12.10
C THR A 43 -10.05 15.78 13.05
N GLN A 44 -11.34 15.52 13.14
CA GLN A 44 -11.92 14.46 13.96
C GLN A 44 -11.82 13.07 13.33
N ASN A 45 -11.51 12.99 12.05
CA ASN A 45 -11.48 11.71 11.35
C ASN A 45 -10.13 10.99 11.58
N ILE A 46 -10.23 9.68 11.77
CA ILE A 46 -9.09 8.79 11.99
C ILE A 46 -9.04 7.79 10.83
N ILE A 47 -7.89 7.68 10.19
CA ILE A 47 -7.56 6.63 9.22
C ILE A 47 -6.49 5.75 9.84
N GLN A 48 -6.73 4.44 9.89
CA GLN A 48 -5.77 3.46 10.38
C GLN A 48 -5.34 2.53 9.24
N LEU A 49 -4.04 2.30 9.14
CA LEU A 49 -3.40 1.36 8.22
C LEU A 49 -2.37 0.53 8.97
N ASN A 50 -2.39 -0.78 8.79
CA ASN A 50 -1.37 -1.67 9.32
C ASN A 50 -0.35 -2.04 8.22
N ILE A 51 0.93 -2.04 8.56
CA ILE A 51 2.02 -2.48 7.69
C ILE A 51 2.79 -3.59 8.40
N VAL A 52 2.91 -4.74 7.75
CA VAL A 52 3.64 -5.89 8.26
C VAL A 52 4.87 -6.17 7.39
N LEU A 53 6.04 -6.13 8.02
CA LEU A 53 7.34 -6.24 7.35
C LEU A 53 7.90 -7.67 7.55
N LEU A 54 7.86 -8.45 6.48
CA LEU A 54 8.11 -9.89 6.44
C LEU A 54 9.39 -10.24 5.69
N ALA A 55 9.80 -11.51 5.81
CA ALA A 55 10.73 -12.18 4.92
C ALA A 55 9.97 -12.99 3.87
N ASP A 56 10.65 -13.37 2.76
CA ASP A 56 10.09 -14.18 1.67
C ASP A 56 9.42 -15.47 2.16
N VAL A 57 10.02 -16.15 3.14
CA VAL A 57 9.45 -17.40 3.70
C VAL A 57 8.11 -17.17 4.37
N GLN A 58 7.92 -16.02 5.01
CA GLN A 58 6.68 -15.70 5.71
C GLN A 58 5.59 -15.29 4.72
N ILE A 59 5.90 -14.36 3.80
CA ILE A 59 4.91 -13.90 2.81
C ILE A 59 4.52 -15.01 1.83
N LYS A 60 5.44 -15.94 1.50
CA LYS A 60 5.15 -17.13 0.68
C LYS A 60 4.02 -17.96 1.28
N LYS A 61 4.04 -18.22 2.60
CA LYS A 61 2.98 -18.97 3.28
C LYS A 61 1.62 -18.27 3.18
N ILE A 62 1.60 -16.96 3.35
CA ILE A 62 0.39 -16.15 3.25
C ILE A 62 -0.12 -16.14 1.80
N ASN A 63 0.77 -15.97 0.83
CA ASN A 63 0.45 -15.99 -0.59
C ASN A 63 -0.14 -17.33 -1.03
N GLN A 64 0.41 -18.45 -0.50
CA GLN A 64 -0.15 -19.79 -0.73
C GLN A 64 -1.55 -19.94 -0.12
N GLN A 65 -1.72 -19.47 1.12
CA GLN A 65 -3.00 -19.60 1.84
C GLN A 65 -4.14 -18.80 1.20
N PHE A 66 -3.88 -17.54 0.81
CA PHE A 66 -4.91 -16.62 0.36
C PHE A 66 -5.03 -16.47 -1.15
N ARG A 67 -3.95 -16.71 -1.91
CA ARG A 67 -3.92 -16.61 -3.38
C ARG A 67 -3.56 -17.92 -4.09
N GLN A 68 -3.37 -19.01 -3.36
CA GLN A 68 -2.99 -20.34 -3.88
C GLN A 68 -1.68 -20.33 -4.69
N LYS A 69 -0.78 -19.36 -4.41
CA LYS A 69 0.50 -19.22 -5.10
C LYS A 69 1.65 -19.59 -4.15
N ASP A 70 2.29 -20.74 -4.37
CA ASP A 70 3.41 -21.24 -3.54
C ASP A 70 4.74 -20.58 -3.91
N LYS A 71 4.78 -19.25 -3.90
CA LYS A 71 5.99 -18.45 -4.13
C LYS A 71 5.92 -17.14 -3.34
N PRO A 72 7.08 -16.53 -2.97
CA PRO A 72 7.08 -15.22 -2.38
C PRO A 72 6.58 -14.16 -3.37
N THR A 73 6.11 -13.04 -2.83
CA THR A 73 5.72 -11.84 -3.58
C THR A 73 6.28 -10.62 -2.85
N ASN A 74 6.34 -9.49 -3.54
CA ASN A 74 6.81 -8.21 -2.97
C ASN A 74 5.81 -7.62 -1.97
N VAL A 75 4.51 -7.60 -2.33
CA VAL A 75 3.44 -7.00 -1.53
C VAL A 75 2.17 -7.86 -1.57
N LEU A 76 1.44 -7.86 -0.46
CA LEU A 76 0.05 -8.33 -0.35
C LEU A 76 -0.77 -7.26 0.37
N SER A 77 -1.96 -6.99 -0.13
CA SER A 77 -2.91 -6.05 0.46
C SER A 77 -4.21 -6.77 0.82
N PHE A 78 -4.69 -6.52 2.03
CA PHE A 78 -5.94 -7.08 2.57
C PHE A 78 -6.82 -5.92 3.03
N ALA A 79 -7.83 -5.58 2.23
CA ALA A 79 -8.76 -4.50 2.53
C ALA A 79 -9.74 -4.90 3.64
N ASN A 80 -10.00 -3.98 4.56
CA ASN A 80 -11.08 -4.12 5.55
C ASN A 80 -12.41 -3.56 5.06
N LEU A 81 -12.40 -2.85 3.94
CA LEU A 81 -13.59 -2.27 3.34
C LEU A 81 -14.30 -3.31 2.48
N ASP A 82 -15.64 -3.28 2.49
CA ASP A 82 -16.46 -4.15 1.65
C ASP A 82 -16.20 -3.85 0.16
N GLU A 83 -15.83 -4.88 -0.59
CA GLU A 83 -15.52 -4.78 -2.03
C GLU A 83 -16.67 -4.15 -2.83
N LYS A 84 -17.92 -4.51 -2.52
CA LYS A 84 -19.09 -3.96 -3.21
C LYS A 84 -19.26 -2.46 -2.97
N LEU A 85 -18.89 -2.00 -1.79
CA LEU A 85 -18.91 -0.58 -1.44
C LEU A 85 -17.76 0.18 -2.10
N LEU A 86 -16.59 -0.44 -2.21
CA LEU A 86 -15.42 0.14 -2.90
C LEU A 86 -15.68 0.34 -4.40
N GLN A 87 -16.41 -0.57 -5.05
CA GLN A 87 -16.81 -0.44 -6.45
C GLN A 87 -17.69 0.79 -6.73
N THR A 88 -18.35 1.34 -5.72
CA THR A 88 -19.15 2.57 -5.90
C THR A 88 -18.30 3.83 -6.07
N GLN A 89 -16.98 3.76 -5.87
CA GLN A 89 -16.04 4.88 -5.86
C GLN A 89 -16.44 6.05 -4.93
N ASN A 90 -17.41 5.84 -4.07
CA ASN A 90 -17.94 6.84 -3.16
C ASN A 90 -17.57 6.48 -1.72
N ILE A 91 -16.37 6.85 -1.33
CA ILE A 91 -15.83 6.54 -0.01
C ILE A 91 -16.69 7.12 1.13
N ASP A 92 -17.36 8.25 0.90
CA ASP A 92 -18.24 8.86 1.90
C ASP A 92 -19.48 7.98 2.19
N LYS A 93 -19.97 7.23 1.19
CA LYS A 93 -21.03 6.25 1.38
C LYS A 93 -20.56 5.02 2.14
N VAL A 94 -19.31 4.61 1.87
CA VAL A 94 -18.68 3.46 2.56
C VAL A 94 -18.48 3.75 4.05
N ILE A 95 -18.02 4.94 4.38
CA ILE A 95 -17.71 5.34 5.75
C ILE A 95 -19.00 5.74 6.51
N GLY A 96 -20.02 6.25 5.82
CA GLY A 96 -21.25 6.73 6.42
C GLY A 96 -20.97 7.87 7.42
N ASN A 97 -21.54 7.76 8.62
CA ASN A 97 -21.37 8.74 9.71
C ASN A 97 -20.15 8.44 10.61
N SER A 98 -19.34 7.43 10.30
CA SER A 98 -18.14 7.10 11.09
C SER A 98 -17.06 8.16 10.91
N ASN A 99 -16.38 8.49 11.97
CA ASN A 99 -15.13 9.27 11.95
C ASN A 99 -13.88 8.38 12.03
N PHE A 100 -14.03 7.05 11.98
CA PHE A 100 -12.96 6.07 12.01
C PHE A 100 -13.01 5.16 10.78
N LEU A 101 -11.86 5.00 10.13
CA LEU A 101 -11.69 4.17 8.95
C LEU A 101 -10.45 3.27 9.11
N ALA A 102 -10.66 1.97 9.29
CA ALA A 102 -9.60 0.97 9.19
C ALA A 102 -9.47 0.54 7.73
N LEU A 103 -8.38 0.92 7.07
CA LEU A 103 -8.15 0.57 5.66
C LEU A 103 -7.87 -0.91 5.46
N GLY A 104 -7.05 -1.49 6.33
CA GLY A 104 -6.61 -2.88 6.22
C GLY A 104 -5.10 -3.04 6.42
N ASP A 105 -4.57 -4.13 5.86
CA ASP A 105 -3.19 -4.55 6.07
C ASP A 105 -2.40 -4.56 4.75
N ILE A 106 -1.16 -4.05 4.78
CA ILE A 106 -0.19 -4.18 3.69
C ILE A 106 1.01 -4.95 4.21
N LEU A 107 1.34 -6.05 3.54
CA LEU A 107 2.45 -6.94 3.88
C LEU A 107 3.56 -6.79 2.84
N PHE A 108 4.79 -6.50 3.28
CA PHE A 108 5.96 -6.37 2.40
C PHE A 108 6.99 -7.47 2.66
N SER A 109 7.62 -7.98 1.60
CA SER A 109 8.75 -8.90 1.69
C SER A 109 10.06 -8.25 1.33
N TYR A 110 11.01 -8.23 2.28
CA TYR A 110 12.29 -7.55 2.11
C TYR A 110 13.09 -8.06 0.92
N GLN A 111 13.32 -9.37 0.84
CA GLN A 111 14.24 -9.95 -0.14
C GLN A 111 13.71 -9.79 -1.56
N THR A 112 12.40 -10.00 -1.76
CA THR A 112 11.78 -9.80 -3.07
C THR A 112 11.89 -8.34 -3.51
N ILE A 113 11.58 -7.38 -2.62
CA ILE A 113 11.67 -5.94 -2.91
C ILE A 113 13.10 -5.52 -3.24
N ASP A 114 14.08 -5.96 -2.44
CA ASP A 114 15.51 -5.65 -2.66
C ASP A 114 16.01 -6.20 -4.01
N LYS A 115 15.62 -7.43 -4.34
CA LYS A 115 15.95 -8.06 -5.62
C LYS A 115 15.34 -7.29 -6.80
N GLU A 116 14.05 -6.95 -6.73
CA GLU A 116 13.35 -6.23 -7.80
C GLU A 116 13.90 -4.82 -7.97
N ALA A 117 14.18 -4.09 -6.90
CA ALA A 117 14.79 -2.77 -6.96
C ALA A 117 16.12 -2.79 -7.71
N LYS A 118 17.00 -3.78 -7.40
CA LYS A 118 18.28 -3.99 -8.07
C LYS A 118 18.09 -4.34 -9.54
N GLN A 119 17.17 -5.24 -9.87
CA GLN A 119 16.90 -5.67 -11.25
C GLN A 119 16.37 -4.53 -12.13
N GLN A 120 15.59 -3.62 -11.54
CA GLN A 120 14.99 -2.47 -12.20
C GLN A 120 15.86 -1.20 -12.12
N ASN A 121 17.07 -1.27 -11.55
CA ASN A 121 17.95 -0.12 -11.32
C ASN A 121 17.26 1.03 -10.56
N LYS A 122 16.36 0.70 -9.62
CA LYS A 122 15.67 1.64 -8.75
C LYS A 122 16.27 1.61 -7.34
N SER A 123 16.21 2.73 -6.62
CA SER A 123 16.53 2.67 -5.19
C SER A 123 15.50 1.82 -4.44
N PHE A 124 15.94 1.13 -3.39
CA PHE A 124 15.05 0.36 -2.52
C PHE A 124 13.87 1.20 -2.01
N GLN A 125 14.15 2.45 -1.60
CA GLN A 125 13.12 3.36 -1.09
C GLN A 125 12.10 3.76 -2.17
N ASN A 126 12.54 4.04 -3.40
CA ASN A 126 11.64 4.39 -4.49
C ASN A 126 10.74 3.20 -4.86
N HIS A 127 11.32 1.99 -4.92
CA HIS A 127 10.54 0.79 -5.21
C HIS A 127 9.56 0.48 -4.07
N LEU A 128 9.99 0.58 -2.82
CA LEU A 128 9.10 0.42 -1.65
C LEU A 128 7.97 1.47 -1.63
N THR A 129 8.28 2.73 -1.99
CA THR A 129 7.26 3.78 -2.11
C THR A 129 6.23 3.44 -3.18
N HIS A 130 6.67 2.97 -4.36
CA HIS A 130 5.77 2.51 -5.42
C HIS A 130 4.85 1.39 -4.91
N LEU A 131 5.41 0.35 -4.30
CA LEU A 131 4.62 -0.76 -3.76
C LEU A 131 3.66 -0.33 -2.63
N LEU A 132 4.02 0.68 -1.85
CA LEU A 132 3.14 1.25 -0.83
C LEU A 132 1.97 2.01 -1.47
N VAL A 133 2.20 2.80 -2.52
CA VAL A 133 1.14 3.44 -3.30
C VAL A 133 0.20 2.40 -3.88
N HIS A 134 0.76 1.39 -4.57
CA HIS A 134 0.03 0.26 -5.16
C HIS A 134 -0.85 -0.46 -4.12
N GLY A 135 -0.26 -0.81 -2.97
CA GLY A 135 -0.99 -1.46 -1.89
C GLY A 135 -2.13 -0.61 -1.32
N ILE A 136 -1.91 0.69 -1.14
CA ILE A 136 -2.96 1.61 -0.65
C ILE A 136 -4.10 1.72 -1.67
N LEU A 137 -3.81 1.81 -2.96
CA LEU A 137 -4.84 1.85 -4.00
C LEU A 137 -5.69 0.58 -4.02
N HIS A 138 -5.07 -0.60 -3.84
CA HIS A 138 -5.81 -1.85 -3.67
C HIS A 138 -6.73 -1.82 -2.43
N LEU A 139 -6.26 -1.30 -1.30
CA LEU A 139 -7.11 -1.16 -0.10
C LEU A 139 -8.31 -0.23 -0.34
N LEU A 140 -8.21 0.66 -1.33
CA LEU A 140 -9.27 1.59 -1.73
C LEU A 140 -10.13 1.07 -2.89
N GLY A 141 -9.95 -0.19 -3.28
CA GLY A 141 -10.76 -0.87 -4.30
C GLY A 141 -10.29 -0.67 -5.73
N CYS A 142 -9.11 -0.09 -5.94
CA CYS A 142 -8.50 -0.12 -7.27
C CYS A 142 -8.03 -1.56 -7.56
N ASP A 143 -8.25 -2.01 -8.77
CA ASP A 143 -7.82 -3.33 -9.22
C ASP A 143 -7.22 -3.22 -10.63
N HIS A 144 -6.61 -4.30 -11.10
CA HIS A 144 -5.97 -4.39 -12.42
C HIS A 144 -6.31 -5.72 -13.11
N GLU A 145 -7.52 -6.26 -12.85
CA GLU A 145 -7.99 -7.50 -13.48
C GLU A 145 -8.25 -7.34 -14.98
N THR A 146 -8.66 -6.15 -15.42
CA THR A 146 -8.81 -5.81 -16.84
C THR A 146 -7.77 -4.78 -17.27
N ALA A 147 -7.48 -4.72 -18.57
CA ALA A 147 -6.54 -3.74 -19.12
C ALA A 147 -6.95 -2.29 -18.84
N GLU A 148 -8.25 -2.01 -18.85
CA GLU A 148 -8.79 -0.68 -18.53
C GLU A 148 -8.57 -0.32 -17.06
N MET A 149 -8.88 -1.24 -16.13
CA MET A 149 -8.66 -1.05 -14.70
C MET A 149 -7.17 -0.88 -14.39
N ALA A 150 -6.31 -1.69 -15.04
CA ALA A 150 -4.86 -1.55 -14.91
C ALA A 150 -4.39 -0.15 -15.33
N THR A 151 -4.84 0.36 -16.48
CA THR A 151 -4.46 1.69 -16.95
C THR A 151 -4.86 2.77 -15.96
N ILE A 152 -6.09 2.73 -15.43
CA ILE A 152 -6.59 3.71 -14.46
C ILE A 152 -5.75 3.66 -13.18
N MET A 153 -5.43 2.48 -12.68
CA MET A 153 -4.63 2.32 -11.48
C MET A 153 -3.19 2.81 -11.69
N GLU A 154 -2.56 2.47 -12.81
CA GLU A 154 -1.21 2.92 -13.18
C GLU A 154 -1.14 4.46 -13.30
N GLU A 155 -2.14 5.09 -13.91
CA GLU A 155 -2.22 6.56 -14.00
C GLU A 155 -2.28 7.21 -12.59
N GLN A 156 -3.05 6.63 -11.68
CA GLN A 156 -3.12 7.11 -10.29
C GLN A 156 -1.77 6.91 -9.57
N GLU A 157 -1.13 5.77 -9.74
CA GLU A 157 0.21 5.52 -9.18
C GLU A 157 1.22 6.54 -9.67
N ILE A 158 1.29 6.78 -10.98
CA ILE A 158 2.19 7.77 -11.59
C ILE A 158 1.92 9.16 -11.02
N ALA A 159 0.65 9.58 -10.94
CA ALA A 159 0.28 10.88 -10.41
C ALA A 159 0.73 11.07 -8.95
N ILE A 160 0.57 10.04 -8.11
CA ILE A 160 1.01 10.06 -6.71
C ILE A 160 2.54 10.03 -6.62
N LEU A 161 3.22 9.15 -7.36
CA LEU A 161 4.68 8.99 -7.35
C LEU A 161 5.40 10.27 -7.79
N ASN A 162 4.83 11.03 -8.73
CA ASN A 162 5.34 12.34 -9.13
C ASN A 162 5.45 13.33 -7.96
N LYS A 163 4.59 13.23 -6.93
CA LYS A 163 4.70 14.06 -5.71
C LYS A 163 5.89 13.69 -4.81
N PHE A 164 6.53 12.56 -5.10
CA PHE A 164 7.75 12.09 -4.45
C PHE A 164 8.99 12.23 -5.33
N ASN A 165 8.87 12.85 -6.51
CA ASN A 165 9.91 12.91 -7.54
C ASN A 165 10.41 11.51 -7.96
N ILE A 166 9.52 10.52 -7.95
CA ILE A 166 9.81 9.16 -8.42
C ILE A 166 9.34 9.08 -9.88
N PRO A 167 10.23 8.69 -10.81
CA PRO A 167 9.88 8.52 -12.22
C PRO A 167 8.78 7.48 -12.43
N ASN A 168 8.11 7.55 -13.59
CA ASN A 168 7.13 6.56 -14.00
C ASN A 168 7.72 5.14 -13.88
N PRO A 169 7.15 4.26 -13.05
CA PRO A 169 7.70 2.92 -12.80
C PRO A 169 7.50 1.94 -13.96
N TYR A 170 6.68 2.29 -14.94
CA TYR A 170 6.27 1.47 -16.08
C TYR A 170 7.06 1.75 -17.38
N LEU A 171 8.05 2.68 -17.34
CA LEU A 171 8.92 3.05 -18.47
C LEU A 171 10.28 2.38 -18.39
#